data_1ad8f392b9722f48609625f9b5fe6088
#
_entry.id   1ad8f392b9722f48609625f9b5fe6088
#
_cell.length_a   1.000
_cell.length_b   1.000
_cell.length_c   1.000
_cell.angle_alpha   90.00
_cell.angle_beta   90.00
_cell.angle_gamma   90.00
#
_symmetry.space_group_name_H-M   'P 1'
#
loop_
_entity.id
_entity.type
_entity.pdbx_description
1 polymer ?
#
loop_
_entity_poly.entity_id
_entity_poly.type
_entity_poly.pdbx_seq_one_letter_code
_entity_poly.pdbx_strand_id
1 'polypeptide(L)'
;MERKRSTKWMKIAGIVLIAAAFAGCEATAGSGKQAAGKTTSAAAASETPAGAGPGPAVPAARLDAAVRGQVAEALAQALAEHYVYEDLGLKMAEAIRTRLKEGAYDGTDSPIEFADALQADLREISRDGHLGVRYEPMADAPDPGGPGPKSPAPGPVPRVAEPGGPSPWIAEPPSPEPRVTPGPAVPLPSDAGPMAPGRIEPAPNTSAPLPGEPAPQAPLAPAPRTAGPDAAMLPDVRILDGNIGYMAVNAMPPSETAMQAVAAAFALLDRTDALILDLRGNTGGSPAIVGLIEGYLSEGPSYTTNTVHWRNDDRPERLRTADVGERAYGSQKPVYVLTSQTTFSAAEQLSYDLQAFKRATIVGETTGGGSHTSNIGPVPLGHGFVANIPTGYLVNAVTGTNWEGTGVKPDVAVPAEEAPAAAWSLAARTLADGAPDPAARAWLELFAEAKLSGEPDLEFAALEGEYVPVQGGGPGMPAAVREEDGELRIRMRAGSGVRDAALAHAGGNRYTLEGYPSGFSCVFVRQRDGIRLLVSDAGRMTVLGK
;
A
#
# COMPACT_ATOMS: atom_id res chain seq x y z
N MET A 1 -11.81 8.69 -65.24
CA MET A 1 -13.09 9.36 -64.92
C MET A 1 -13.08 9.57 -63.41
N GLU A 2 -12.49 10.58 -63.01
CA GLU A 2 -12.90 11.89 -62.45
C GLU A 2 -14.26 11.88 -61.75
N ARG A 3 -14.24 12.14 -60.45
CA ARG A 3 -14.83 13.34 -59.87
C ARG A 3 -14.37 13.60 -58.45
N LYS A 4 -13.62 14.69 -58.31
CA LYS A 4 -13.37 15.46 -57.09
C LYS A 4 -14.67 15.98 -56.51
N ARG A 5 -14.77 16.06 -55.17
CA ARG A 5 -15.43 17.21 -54.52
C ARG A 5 -14.77 17.47 -53.16
N SER A 6 -14.14 18.61 -53.08
CA SER A 6 -13.68 19.38 -51.93
C SER A 6 -14.86 20.08 -51.25
N THR A 7 -14.77 20.35 -49.97
CA THR A 7 -15.27 21.54 -49.21
C THR A 7 -15.18 21.21 -47.72
N LYS A 8 -14.79 22.00 -46.80
CA LYS A 8 -14.43 23.37 -46.55
C LYS A 8 -14.18 23.47 -45.06
N TRP A 9 -13.14 24.12 -44.71
CA TRP A 9 -12.75 24.53 -43.33
C TRP A 9 -13.79 25.46 -42.72
N MET A 10 -14.04 25.32 -41.40
CA MET A 10 -14.50 26.46 -40.61
C MET A 10 -13.86 26.39 -39.20
N LYS A 11 -12.96 27.35 -38.98
CA LYS A 11 -12.37 27.71 -37.67
C LYS A 11 -13.44 28.49 -36.88
N ILE A 12 -13.63 28.16 -35.60
CA ILE A 12 -14.15 29.10 -34.62
C ILE A 12 -13.24 29.06 -33.42
N ALA A 13 -12.49 30.15 -33.25
CA ALA A 13 -11.79 30.50 -32.04
C ALA A 13 -12.77 31.24 -31.11
N GLY A 14 -12.85 30.80 -29.87
CA GLY A 14 -13.57 31.54 -28.83
C GLY A 14 -12.67 31.63 -27.59
N ILE A 15 -12.00 32.76 -27.45
CA ILE A 15 -11.27 33.16 -26.26
C ILE A 15 -12.30 33.72 -25.28
N VAL A 16 -12.38 33.16 -24.05
CA VAL A 16 -13.06 33.82 -22.93
C VAL A 16 -12.02 34.07 -21.85
N LEU A 17 -11.64 35.33 -21.72
CA LEU A 17 -10.91 35.90 -20.57
C LEU A 17 -11.94 36.09 -19.44
N ILE A 18 -11.64 35.54 -18.24
CA ILE A 18 -12.31 35.97 -17.02
C ILE A 18 -11.23 36.54 -16.08
N ALA A 19 -11.33 37.83 -15.84
CA ALA A 19 -10.52 38.59 -14.92
C ALA A 19 -10.98 38.33 -13.47
N ALA A 20 -10.03 38.03 -12.59
CA ALA A 20 -10.25 37.96 -11.15
C ALA A 20 -10.16 39.35 -10.56
N ALA A 21 -11.22 39.80 -9.89
CA ALA A 21 -11.23 41.02 -9.08
C ALA A 21 -10.85 40.67 -7.63
N PHE A 22 -9.76 41.23 -7.14
CA PHE A 22 -9.40 41.29 -5.71
C PHE A 22 -10.26 42.35 -5.04
N ALA A 23 -10.99 42.00 -4.00
CA ALA A 23 -11.53 42.94 -3.03
C ALA A 23 -10.93 42.62 -1.66
N GLY A 24 -10.14 43.55 -1.16
CA GLY A 24 -9.61 43.55 0.21
C GLY A 24 -10.70 43.92 1.22
N CYS A 25 -10.59 43.34 2.41
CA CYS A 25 -11.30 43.83 3.59
C CYS A 25 -10.32 43.96 4.74
N GLU A 26 -10.17 45.19 5.20
CA GLU A 26 -9.35 45.62 6.35
C GLU A 26 -9.96 45.13 7.67
N ALA A 27 -9.07 44.81 8.59
CA ALA A 27 -9.39 44.47 9.97
C ALA A 27 -9.60 45.74 10.80
N THR A 28 -10.71 45.82 11.53
CA THR A 28 -10.89 46.74 12.63
C THR A 28 -10.84 46.01 13.96
N ALA A 29 -9.91 46.45 14.80
CA ALA A 29 -9.77 46.04 16.19
C ALA A 29 -10.89 46.62 17.05
N GLY A 30 -11.52 45.74 17.85
CA GLY A 30 -12.48 46.13 18.90
C GLY A 30 -12.10 45.49 20.23
N SER A 31 -11.63 46.31 21.15
CA SER A 31 -11.33 45.96 22.54
C SER A 31 -12.61 45.79 23.38
N GLY A 32 -12.72 44.71 24.14
CA GLY A 32 -13.76 44.48 25.14
C GLY A 32 -13.21 43.73 26.34
N LYS A 33 -12.95 44.42 27.42
CA LYS A 33 -12.69 43.90 28.77
C LYS A 33 -14.00 43.47 29.45
N GLN A 34 -13.96 42.36 30.17
CA GLN A 34 -14.65 42.07 31.48
C GLN A 34 -14.49 40.59 31.76
N ALA A 35 -14.08 40.12 32.86
CA ALA A 35 -14.07 40.33 34.28
C ALA A 35 -14.18 38.91 34.92
N ALA A 36 -13.38 38.71 35.92
CA ALA A 36 -13.10 37.48 36.67
C ALA A 36 -14.34 36.78 37.31
N GLY A 37 -14.30 35.45 37.31
CA GLY A 37 -15.05 34.61 38.23
C GLY A 37 -14.15 33.48 38.74
N LYS A 38 -13.72 33.60 40.02
CA LYS A 38 -12.96 32.56 40.74
C LYS A 38 -13.95 31.48 41.21
N THR A 39 -13.66 30.21 40.87
CA THR A 39 -14.11 29.10 41.70
C THR A 39 -12.92 28.14 41.90
N THR A 40 -12.56 28.07 43.18
CA THR A 40 -11.55 27.15 43.73
C THR A 40 -12.13 25.74 43.80
N SER A 41 -11.45 24.77 43.19
CA SER A 41 -11.60 23.36 43.56
C SER A 41 -10.18 22.78 43.72
N ALA A 42 -9.91 22.31 44.91
CA ALA A 42 -8.70 21.64 45.31
C ALA A 42 -8.71 20.21 44.76
N ALA A 43 -7.68 19.86 43.96
CA ALA A 43 -7.33 18.47 43.64
C ALA A 43 -5.88 18.21 44.02
N ALA A 44 -5.70 17.13 44.75
CA ALA A 44 -4.45 16.68 45.33
C ALA A 44 -3.37 16.46 44.29
N ALA A 45 -2.18 17.00 44.53
CA ALA A 45 -0.97 16.75 43.78
C ALA A 45 -0.42 15.36 44.11
N SER A 46 -0.33 14.50 43.11
CA SER A 46 0.55 13.33 43.14
C SER A 46 1.89 13.75 42.53
N GLU A 47 2.93 13.74 43.33
CA GLU A 47 4.31 14.01 42.90
C GLU A 47 4.80 12.91 41.96
N THR A 48 5.01 13.26 40.68
CA THR A 48 5.77 12.45 39.72
C THR A 48 7.25 12.84 39.85
N PRO A 49 8.19 11.90 39.90
CA PRO A 49 9.61 12.26 40.00
C PRO A 49 10.07 12.98 38.72
N ALA A 50 10.79 14.08 38.93
CA ALA A 50 11.36 14.91 37.89
C ALA A 50 12.21 14.08 36.92
N GLY A 51 11.73 13.95 35.68
CA GLY A 51 12.51 13.43 34.57
C GLY A 51 13.68 14.35 34.28
N ALA A 52 14.85 13.77 34.02
CA ALA A 52 16.05 14.47 33.61
C ALA A 52 15.73 15.43 32.46
N GLY A 53 16.09 16.69 32.64
CA GLY A 53 15.95 17.71 31.60
C GLY A 53 16.76 17.33 30.36
N PRO A 54 16.45 17.89 29.19
CA PRO A 54 17.23 17.68 27.99
C PRO A 54 18.68 18.05 28.27
N GLY A 55 19.59 17.10 28.05
CA GLY A 55 21.04 17.35 28.13
C GLY A 55 21.42 18.56 27.30
N PRO A 56 22.56 19.24 27.59
CA PRO A 56 22.99 20.41 26.85
C PRO A 56 23.00 20.07 25.36
N ALA A 57 22.26 20.87 24.57
CA ALA A 57 22.29 20.77 23.12
C ALA A 57 23.74 20.91 22.69
N VAL A 58 24.31 19.87 22.07
CA VAL A 58 25.63 19.93 21.43
C VAL A 58 25.53 21.08 20.43
N PRO A 59 26.38 22.12 20.50
CA PRO A 59 26.34 23.22 19.54
C PRO A 59 26.52 22.59 18.15
N ALA A 60 25.55 22.79 17.26
CA ALA A 60 25.64 22.35 15.87
C ALA A 60 26.97 22.88 15.32
N ALA A 61 27.88 21.99 14.89
CA ALA A 61 29.16 22.39 14.33
C ALA A 61 28.88 23.34 13.17
N ARG A 62 29.38 24.55 13.26
CA ARG A 62 29.24 25.53 12.17
C ARG A 62 29.99 25.00 10.96
N LEU A 63 29.29 24.94 9.84
CA LEU A 63 29.87 24.46 8.58
C LEU A 63 30.82 25.56 8.04
N ASP A 64 32.11 25.28 7.97
CA ASP A 64 33.07 26.22 7.41
C ASP A 64 33.17 26.11 5.87
N ALA A 65 33.79 27.14 5.24
CA ALA A 65 33.94 27.17 3.79
C ALA A 65 34.79 26.02 3.23
N ALA A 66 35.78 25.54 4.01
CA ALA A 66 36.66 24.45 3.57
C ALA A 66 35.87 23.13 3.52
N VAL A 67 35.03 22.87 4.54
CA VAL A 67 34.15 21.71 4.56
C VAL A 67 33.14 21.75 3.43
N ARG A 68 32.50 22.90 3.17
CA ARG A 68 31.60 23.07 2.01
C ARG A 68 32.30 22.74 0.70
N GLY A 69 33.52 23.23 0.53
CA GLY A 69 34.33 22.96 -0.67
C GLY A 69 34.65 21.48 -0.86
N GLN A 70 35.04 20.79 0.21
CA GLN A 70 35.37 19.37 0.16
C GLN A 70 34.14 18.51 -0.15
N VAL A 71 33.01 18.78 0.50
CA VAL A 71 31.75 18.03 0.27
C VAL A 71 31.21 18.25 -1.13
N ALA A 72 31.19 19.51 -1.59
CA ALA A 72 30.70 19.83 -2.94
C ALA A 72 31.59 19.19 -4.03
N GLU A 73 32.91 19.19 -3.86
CA GLU A 73 33.81 18.52 -4.82
C GLU A 73 33.65 17.00 -4.78
N ALA A 74 33.55 16.39 -3.60
CA ALA A 74 33.27 14.97 -3.46
C ALA A 74 31.94 14.56 -4.13
N LEU A 75 30.89 15.39 -3.95
CA LEU A 75 29.60 15.17 -4.64
C LEU A 75 29.76 15.29 -6.16
N ALA A 76 30.44 16.34 -6.65
CA ALA A 76 30.64 16.52 -8.07
C ALA A 76 31.43 15.36 -8.70
N GLN A 77 32.45 14.86 -8.00
CA GLN A 77 33.19 13.67 -8.47
C GLN A 77 32.30 12.42 -8.50
N ALA A 78 31.55 12.17 -7.42
CA ALA A 78 30.66 11.01 -7.32
C ALA A 78 29.56 11.02 -8.40
N LEU A 79 28.99 12.18 -8.72
CA LEU A 79 28.02 12.36 -9.80
C LEU A 79 28.63 12.04 -11.17
N ALA A 80 29.81 12.56 -11.44
CA ALA A 80 30.53 12.32 -12.70
C ALA A 80 30.88 10.83 -12.89
N GLU A 81 31.21 10.14 -11.79
CA GLU A 81 31.64 8.74 -11.82
C GLU A 81 30.46 7.75 -11.85
N HIS A 82 29.39 8.01 -11.09
CA HIS A 82 28.38 6.99 -10.79
C HIS A 82 26.99 7.26 -11.36
N TYR A 83 26.61 8.53 -11.61
CA TYR A 83 25.24 8.80 -12.03
C TYR A 83 24.87 8.07 -13.31
N VAL A 84 23.67 7.51 -13.36
CA VAL A 84 23.19 6.58 -14.41
C VAL A 84 23.41 7.08 -15.84
N TYR A 85 23.25 8.38 -16.11
CA TYR A 85 23.54 9.01 -17.40
C TYR A 85 24.79 9.88 -17.28
N GLU A 86 25.87 9.48 -17.95
CA GLU A 86 27.18 10.14 -17.86
C GLU A 86 27.12 11.64 -18.15
N ASP A 87 26.52 12.01 -19.29
CA ASP A 87 26.41 13.41 -19.70
C ASP A 87 25.67 14.27 -18.67
N LEU A 88 24.62 13.73 -18.06
CA LEU A 88 23.84 14.44 -17.03
C LEU A 88 24.60 14.48 -15.71
N GLY A 89 25.33 13.41 -15.36
CA GLY A 89 26.23 13.38 -14.20
C GLY A 89 27.33 14.44 -14.29
N LEU A 90 27.98 14.54 -15.45
CA LEU A 90 28.99 15.58 -15.73
C LEU A 90 28.39 16.99 -15.67
N LYS A 91 27.21 17.20 -16.23
CA LYS A 91 26.50 18.49 -16.18
C LYS A 91 26.17 18.91 -14.75
N MET A 92 25.67 17.97 -13.92
CA MET A 92 25.40 18.26 -12.50
C MET A 92 26.69 18.56 -11.73
N ALA A 93 27.75 17.79 -11.96
CA ALA A 93 29.06 18.02 -11.35
C ALA A 93 29.61 19.42 -11.65
N GLU A 94 29.53 19.87 -12.90
CA GLU A 94 29.96 21.21 -13.29
C GLU A 94 29.07 22.32 -12.68
N ALA A 95 27.76 22.08 -12.60
CA ALA A 95 26.85 23.02 -11.97
C ALA A 95 27.16 23.22 -10.48
N ILE A 96 27.41 22.14 -9.72
CA ILE A 96 27.79 22.20 -8.31
C ILE A 96 29.11 22.97 -8.13
N ARG A 97 30.13 22.69 -8.97
CA ARG A 97 31.41 23.43 -8.94
C ARG A 97 31.25 24.91 -9.26
N THR A 98 30.41 25.25 -10.22
CA THR A 98 30.14 26.62 -10.61
C THR A 98 29.45 27.38 -9.49
N ARG A 99 28.38 26.83 -8.91
CA ARG A 99 27.65 27.43 -7.80
C ARG A 99 28.53 27.60 -6.55
N LEU A 100 29.42 26.65 -6.28
CA LEU A 100 30.42 26.77 -5.20
C LEU A 100 31.35 27.97 -5.43
N LYS A 101 31.89 28.15 -6.66
CA LYS A 101 32.76 29.29 -7.00
C LYS A 101 32.05 30.62 -6.96
N GLU A 102 30.76 30.67 -7.27
CA GLU A 102 29.91 31.85 -7.22
C GLU A 102 29.48 32.22 -5.78
N GLY A 103 29.83 31.40 -4.77
CA GLY A 103 29.47 31.60 -3.39
C GLY A 103 28.01 31.30 -3.06
N ALA A 104 27.31 30.55 -3.90
CA ALA A 104 25.89 30.24 -3.72
C ALA A 104 25.60 29.54 -2.38
N TYR A 105 26.57 28.88 -1.78
CA TYR A 105 26.46 28.16 -0.52
C TYR A 105 27.06 28.92 0.68
N ASP A 106 27.57 30.13 0.51
CA ASP A 106 28.29 30.85 1.58
C ASP A 106 27.42 31.23 2.77
N GLY A 107 26.10 31.35 2.55
CA GLY A 107 25.12 31.62 3.60
C GLY A 107 24.61 30.40 4.36
N THR A 108 25.04 29.19 4.02
CA THR A 108 24.59 27.95 4.69
C THR A 108 25.53 27.58 5.84
N ASP A 109 25.16 27.92 7.07
CA ASP A 109 25.92 27.62 8.28
C ASP A 109 25.55 26.24 8.88
N SER A 110 24.38 25.71 8.54
CA SER A 110 23.87 24.43 8.99
C SER A 110 24.21 23.31 7.99
N PRO A 111 24.74 22.15 8.44
CA PRO A 111 24.95 20.99 7.57
C PRO A 111 23.67 20.52 6.86
N ILE A 112 22.51 20.62 7.52
CA ILE A 112 21.21 20.23 6.94
C ILE A 112 20.84 21.22 5.82
N GLU A 113 20.92 22.54 6.07
CA GLU A 113 20.63 23.54 5.05
C GLU A 113 21.54 23.44 3.84
N PHE A 114 22.81 23.08 4.04
CA PHE A 114 23.74 22.85 2.93
C PHE A 114 23.39 21.60 2.13
N ALA A 115 23.02 20.50 2.78
CA ALA A 115 22.55 19.30 2.09
C ALA A 115 21.28 19.60 1.27
N ASP A 116 20.34 20.36 1.85
CA ASP A 116 19.10 20.77 1.18
C ASP A 116 19.37 21.67 -0.04
N ALA A 117 20.33 22.59 0.06
CA ALA A 117 20.74 23.45 -1.05
C ALA A 117 21.35 22.63 -2.19
N LEU A 118 22.29 21.72 -1.89
CA LEU A 118 22.85 20.78 -2.88
C LEU A 118 21.76 19.93 -3.53
N GLN A 119 20.82 19.41 -2.72
CA GLN A 119 19.70 18.62 -3.20
C GLN A 119 18.78 19.41 -4.15
N ALA A 120 18.51 20.66 -3.82
CA ALA A 120 17.68 21.55 -4.66
C ALA A 120 18.31 21.75 -6.04
N ASP A 121 19.62 22.01 -6.07
CA ASP A 121 20.38 22.20 -7.32
C ASP A 121 20.39 20.94 -8.20
N LEU A 122 20.54 19.79 -7.58
CA LEU A 122 20.49 18.51 -8.32
C LEU A 122 19.08 18.25 -8.90
N ARG A 123 18.03 18.54 -8.15
CA ARG A 123 16.64 18.38 -8.61
C ARG A 123 16.27 19.31 -9.76
N GLU A 124 16.81 20.54 -9.76
CA GLU A 124 16.59 21.48 -10.87
C GLU A 124 17.09 20.92 -12.20
N ILE A 125 18.21 20.17 -12.17
CA ILE A 125 18.87 19.66 -13.39
C ILE A 125 18.34 18.28 -13.79
N SER A 126 18.26 17.35 -12.84
CA SER A 126 17.96 15.93 -13.13
C SER A 126 16.48 15.59 -13.02
N ARG A 127 15.76 16.24 -12.12
CA ARG A 127 14.39 15.88 -11.69
C ARG A 127 14.27 14.44 -11.14
N ASP A 128 15.40 13.79 -10.85
CA ASP A 128 15.48 12.43 -10.36
C ASP A 128 15.14 12.39 -8.87
N GLY A 129 14.07 11.68 -8.53
CA GLY A 129 13.59 11.55 -7.15
C GLY A 129 14.45 10.63 -6.27
N HIS A 130 15.29 9.76 -6.88
CA HIS A 130 16.20 8.89 -6.15
C HIS A 130 17.55 9.54 -5.85
N LEU A 131 17.93 10.57 -6.61
CA LEU A 131 19.15 11.33 -6.38
C LEU A 131 18.99 12.19 -5.14
N GLY A 132 19.82 11.97 -4.12
CA GLY A 132 19.69 12.65 -2.84
C GLY A 132 21.01 12.96 -2.15
N VAL A 133 21.06 14.10 -1.45
CA VAL A 133 22.14 14.44 -0.53
C VAL A 133 21.52 14.64 0.86
N ARG A 134 22.14 14.05 1.88
CA ARG A 134 21.69 14.21 3.27
C ARG A 134 22.88 14.31 4.22
N TYR A 135 22.63 14.91 5.37
CA TYR A 135 23.57 14.96 6.46
C TYR A 135 23.19 13.90 7.51
N GLU A 136 24.12 12.99 7.79
CA GLU A 136 24.03 12.01 8.85
C GLU A 136 25.12 12.36 9.88
N PRO A 137 24.76 12.97 11.04
CA PRO A 137 25.76 13.25 12.07
C PRO A 137 26.42 11.93 12.46
N MET A 138 27.76 11.88 12.35
CA MET A 138 28.50 10.71 12.81
C MET A 138 28.20 10.59 14.30
N ALA A 139 27.59 9.48 14.73
CA ALA A 139 27.59 9.11 16.14
C ALA A 139 29.04 9.13 16.60
N ASP A 140 29.33 9.90 17.64
CA ASP A 140 30.68 10.22 18.12
C ASP A 140 31.67 9.08 17.90
N ALA A 141 32.65 9.31 17.01
CA ALA A 141 33.80 8.44 16.96
C ALA A 141 34.43 8.42 18.38
N PRO A 142 34.73 7.28 18.98
CA PRO A 142 35.33 7.24 20.30
C PRO A 142 36.59 8.10 20.27
N ASP A 143 36.72 9.00 21.26
CA ASP A 143 37.86 9.87 21.47
C ASP A 143 39.17 9.09 21.22
N PRO A 144 40.03 9.49 20.25
CA PRO A 144 41.25 8.78 19.93
C PRO A 144 42.24 8.71 21.10
N GLY A 145 41.96 9.31 22.25
CA GLY A 145 42.76 9.30 23.49
C GLY A 145 42.21 8.44 24.63
N GLY A 146 41.02 7.84 24.52
CA GLY A 146 40.50 6.94 25.57
C GLY A 146 40.93 5.48 25.40
N PRO A 147 41.09 4.68 26.52
CA PRO A 147 41.34 3.24 26.37
C PRO A 147 40.09 2.60 25.73
N GLY A 148 40.19 2.31 24.44
CA GLY A 148 39.12 1.72 23.64
C GLY A 148 38.59 0.42 24.28
N PRO A 149 37.28 0.12 24.17
CA PRO A 149 36.75 -1.16 24.54
C PRO A 149 37.51 -2.25 23.76
N LYS A 150 38.05 -3.23 24.47
CA LYS A 150 38.70 -4.38 23.85
C LYS A 150 37.72 -5.04 22.89
N SER A 151 37.98 -4.92 21.60
CA SER A 151 37.23 -5.64 20.56
C SER A 151 37.22 -7.13 20.93
N PRO A 152 36.07 -7.80 20.91
CA PRO A 152 36.06 -9.27 20.96
C PRO A 152 36.86 -9.75 19.74
N ALA A 153 37.70 -10.78 19.96
CA ALA A 153 38.47 -11.39 18.88
C ALA A 153 37.56 -11.72 17.69
N PRO A 154 38.00 -11.48 16.45
CA PRO A 154 37.20 -11.79 15.29
C PRO A 154 36.88 -13.28 15.27
N GLY A 155 35.61 -13.62 15.42
CA GLY A 155 35.11 -14.95 15.10
C GLY A 155 35.43 -15.26 13.64
N PRO A 156 35.50 -16.55 13.24
CA PRO A 156 35.84 -16.92 11.88
C PRO A 156 34.88 -16.23 10.92
N VAL A 157 35.41 -15.39 10.07
CA VAL A 157 34.70 -14.68 9.02
C VAL A 157 33.99 -15.74 8.16
N PRO A 158 32.66 -15.71 7.99
CA PRO A 158 32.03 -16.56 7.00
C PRO A 158 32.69 -16.18 5.65
N ARG A 159 33.24 -17.14 4.93
CA ARG A 159 33.73 -16.91 3.57
C ARG A 159 32.56 -16.35 2.77
N VAL A 160 32.70 -15.12 2.32
CA VAL A 160 31.85 -14.55 1.29
C VAL A 160 31.98 -15.50 0.11
N ALA A 161 30.87 -16.13 -0.30
CA ALA A 161 30.84 -16.93 -1.51
C ALA A 161 31.26 -16.03 -2.66
N GLU A 162 32.15 -16.54 -3.51
CA GLU A 162 32.60 -15.82 -4.71
C GLU A 162 31.36 -15.39 -5.53
N PRO A 163 31.37 -14.20 -6.19
CA PRO A 163 30.31 -13.77 -7.05
C PRO A 163 30.24 -14.70 -8.27
N GLY A 164 29.33 -15.64 -8.28
CA GLY A 164 29.18 -16.62 -9.36
C GLY A 164 28.39 -17.88 -9.02
N GLY A 165 27.97 -18.06 -7.77
CA GLY A 165 27.09 -19.16 -7.41
C GLY A 165 25.61 -18.77 -7.61
N PRO A 166 24.77 -19.68 -8.18
CA PRO A 166 23.34 -19.40 -8.33
C PRO A 166 22.70 -19.17 -6.96
N SER A 167 21.87 -18.14 -6.87
CA SER A 167 21.00 -17.87 -5.72
C SER A 167 20.24 -19.14 -5.35
N PRO A 168 20.12 -19.52 -4.06
CA PRO A 168 19.43 -20.74 -3.63
C PRO A 168 17.95 -20.83 -4.06
N TRP A 169 17.43 -19.80 -4.69
CA TRP A 169 16.03 -19.67 -5.14
C TRP A 169 15.85 -19.79 -6.66
N ILE A 170 16.92 -20.02 -7.42
CA ILE A 170 16.86 -20.25 -8.87
C ILE A 170 17.23 -21.71 -9.14
N ALA A 171 16.23 -22.59 -9.11
CA ALA A 171 16.38 -23.93 -9.66
C ALA A 171 16.46 -23.80 -11.20
N GLU A 172 17.54 -24.29 -11.80
CA GLU A 172 17.63 -24.45 -13.25
C GLU A 172 16.48 -25.35 -13.75
N PRO A 173 15.87 -25.04 -14.91
CA PRO A 173 14.85 -25.90 -15.48
C PRO A 173 15.47 -27.25 -15.84
N PRO A 174 14.78 -28.37 -15.52
CA PRO A 174 15.25 -29.69 -15.92
C PRO A 174 15.32 -29.79 -17.45
N SER A 175 16.38 -30.38 -17.94
CA SER A 175 16.56 -30.72 -19.35
C SER A 175 15.38 -31.58 -19.85
N PRO A 176 14.94 -31.44 -21.11
CA PRO A 176 13.79 -32.16 -21.62
C PRO A 176 14.03 -33.67 -21.62
N GLU A 177 13.21 -34.42 -20.87
CA GLU A 177 13.20 -35.86 -20.91
C GLU A 177 12.64 -36.39 -22.25
N PRO A 178 13.08 -37.60 -22.71
CA PRO A 178 12.62 -38.18 -23.96
C PRO A 178 11.16 -38.62 -23.87
N ARG A 179 10.39 -38.36 -24.91
CA ARG A 179 8.99 -38.75 -25.08
C ARG A 179 8.80 -40.24 -24.84
N VAL A 180 7.99 -40.57 -23.82
CA VAL A 180 7.45 -41.92 -23.63
C VAL A 180 6.09 -41.99 -24.35
N THR A 181 5.96 -42.91 -25.29
CA THR A 181 4.70 -43.24 -25.97
C THR A 181 3.73 -43.95 -25.01
N PRO A 182 2.41 -43.69 -25.07
CA PRO A 182 1.45 -44.32 -24.18
C PRO A 182 1.20 -45.78 -24.58
N GLY A 183 1.35 -46.71 -23.62
CA GLY A 183 0.93 -48.10 -23.73
C GLY A 183 -0.57 -48.26 -23.39
N PRO A 184 -1.19 -49.42 -23.75
CA PRO A 184 -2.64 -49.59 -23.75
C PRO A 184 -3.24 -49.72 -22.34
N ALA A 185 -4.48 -49.20 -22.21
CA ALA A 185 -5.30 -49.18 -21.01
C ALA A 185 -5.63 -50.59 -20.47
N VAL A 186 -5.52 -50.74 -19.13
CA VAL A 186 -5.99 -51.90 -18.37
C VAL A 186 -7.34 -51.56 -17.72
N PRO A 187 -8.38 -52.42 -17.80
CA PRO A 187 -9.70 -52.11 -17.25
C PRO A 187 -9.79 -52.30 -15.74
N LEU A 188 -10.54 -51.39 -15.08
CA LEU A 188 -10.90 -51.46 -13.66
C LEU A 188 -11.97 -52.53 -13.40
N PRO A 189 -11.94 -53.25 -12.26
CA PRO A 189 -13.06 -54.12 -11.84
C PRO A 189 -14.13 -53.30 -11.10
N SER A 190 -15.38 -53.50 -11.51
CA SER A 190 -16.60 -53.09 -10.83
C SER A 190 -16.93 -54.10 -9.72
N ASP A 191 -17.58 -53.59 -8.68
CA ASP A 191 -18.36 -54.26 -7.63
C ASP A 191 -17.78 -54.18 -6.20
N ALA A 192 -18.34 -53.25 -5.41
CA ALA A 192 -18.66 -53.46 -4.00
C ALA A 192 -19.83 -52.53 -3.59
N GLY A 193 -20.92 -53.10 -3.20
CA GLY A 193 -22.17 -52.48 -2.81
C GLY A 193 -22.14 -51.76 -1.44
N PRO A 194 -23.24 -51.11 -1.04
CA PRO A 194 -23.25 -50.13 0.04
C PRO A 194 -23.30 -50.82 1.43
N MET A 195 -22.40 -50.42 2.33
CA MET A 195 -22.48 -50.72 3.77
C MET A 195 -23.22 -49.61 4.52
N ALA A 196 -24.17 -50.03 5.36
CA ALA A 196 -25.01 -49.19 6.21
C ALA A 196 -24.23 -48.53 7.35
N PRO A 197 -24.66 -47.33 7.85
CA PRO A 197 -23.98 -46.63 8.92
C PRO A 197 -24.27 -47.22 10.30
N GLY A 198 -23.24 -47.67 11.00
CA GLY A 198 -23.29 -48.06 12.39
C GLY A 198 -23.39 -46.85 13.32
N ARG A 199 -24.40 -46.85 14.16
CA ARG A 199 -24.68 -45.89 15.20
C ARG A 199 -23.67 -46.11 16.34
N ILE A 200 -22.86 -45.10 16.70
CA ILE A 200 -22.01 -45.09 17.89
C ILE A 200 -22.65 -44.13 18.89
N GLU A 201 -23.13 -44.69 20.02
CA GLU A 201 -23.57 -43.88 21.17
C GLU A 201 -22.37 -43.47 22.01
N PRO A 202 -22.31 -42.23 22.53
CA PRO A 202 -21.26 -41.80 23.46
C PRO A 202 -21.57 -42.25 24.87
N ALA A 203 -20.61 -42.84 25.57
CA ALA A 203 -20.66 -43.17 27.00
C ALA A 203 -20.57 -41.92 27.86
N PRO A 204 -21.24 -41.86 29.01
CA PRO A 204 -21.21 -40.69 29.90
C PRO A 204 -19.87 -40.63 30.67
N ASN A 205 -19.19 -39.50 30.57
CA ASN A 205 -17.98 -39.21 31.33
C ASN A 205 -18.36 -38.56 32.66
N THR A 206 -18.40 -39.35 33.75
CA THR A 206 -18.49 -38.86 35.09
C THR A 206 -17.13 -39.00 35.78
N SER A 207 -16.38 -37.91 35.81
CA SER A 207 -15.22 -37.78 36.70
C SER A 207 -15.38 -36.52 37.53
N ALA A 208 -15.66 -36.67 38.82
CA ALA A 208 -15.64 -35.59 39.77
C ALA A 208 -14.19 -35.19 40.07
N PRO A 209 -13.86 -33.89 40.25
CA PRO A 209 -12.52 -33.45 40.56
C PRO A 209 -12.13 -33.76 41.99
N LEU A 210 -10.89 -34.23 42.21
CA LEU A 210 -10.29 -34.42 43.50
C LEU A 210 -9.97 -33.05 44.15
N PRO A 211 -10.12 -32.88 45.48
CA PRO A 211 -9.83 -31.61 46.15
C PRO A 211 -8.31 -31.47 46.35
N GLY A 212 -7.70 -30.40 45.81
CA GLY A 212 -6.34 -30.01 46.14
C GLY A 212 -5.44 -29.52 45.01
N GLU A 213 -5.88 -29.44 43.78
CA GLU A 213 -5.05 -28.82 42.72
C GLU A 213 -5.29 -27.31 42.60
N PRO A 214 -4.24 -26.47 42.57
CA PRO A 214 -4.37 -25.05 42.31
C PRO A 214 -4.95 -24.86 40.90
N ALA A 215 -5.94 -23.96 40.77
CA ALA A 215 -6.56 -23.62 39.50
C ALA A 215 -5.48 -23.28 38.45
N PRO A 216 -5.64 -23.75 37.20
CA PRO A 216 -4.72 -23.40 36.14
C PRO A 216 -4.72 -21.88 35.96
N GLN A 217 -3.55 -21.26 36.14
CA GLN A 217 -3.38 -19.84 35.87
C GLN A 217 -3.67 -19.62 34.38
N ALA A 218 -4.56 -18.67 34.10
CA ALA A 218 -4.81 -18.23 32.75
C ALA A 218 -3.47 -17.89 32.07
N PRO A 219 -3.25 -18.29 30.81
CA PRO A 219 -2.04 -17.92 30.10
C PRO A 219 -1.89 -16.40 30.15
N LEU A 220 -0.76 -15.93 30.69
CA LEU A 220 -0.37 -14.53 30.63
C LEU A 220 -0.49 -14.10 29.16
N ALA A 221 -1.31 -13.08 28.92
CA ALA A 221 -1.36 -12.45 27.61
C ALA A 221 0.07 -12.14 27.18
N PRO A 222 0.50 -12.50 25.96
CA PRO A 222 1.84 -12.18 25.50
C PRO A 222 2.04 -10.67 25.62
N ALA A 223 3.16 -10.27 26.25
CA ALA A 223 3.54 -8.87 26.33
C ALA A 223 3.46 -8.27 24.91
N PRO A 224 2.99 -7.00 24.74
CA PRO A 224 2.94 -6.38 23.44
C PRO A 224 4.33 -6.47 22.83
N ARG A 225 4.46 -7.26 21.77
CA ARG A 225 5.70 -7.28 20.98
C ARG A 225 5.83 -5.88 20.41
N THR A 226 6.92 -5.19 20.69
CA THR A 226 7.30 -4.00 19.93
C THR A 226 7.34 -4.44 18.47
N ALA A 227 6.41 -3.93 17.69
CA ALA A 227 6.32 -4.26 16.27
C ALA A 227 7.66 -3.88 15.63
N GLY A 228 8.39 -4.86 15.10
CA GLY A 228 9.60 -4.60 14.32
C GLY A 228 9.26 -3.81 13.05
N PRO A 229 10.26 -3.26 12.34
CA PRO A 229 10.06 -2.44 11.13
C PRO A 229 9.19 -3.14 10.07
N ASP A 230 9.19 -4.46 10.03
CA ASP A 230 8.39 -5.26 9.10
C ASP A 230 6.88 -5.29 9.44
N ALA A 231 6.49 -5.00 10.68
CA ALA A 231 5.09 -5.05 11.11
C ALA A 231 4.24 -3.91 10.49
N ALA A 232 4.88 -2.82 10.06
CA ALA A 232 4.22 -1.72 9.37
C ALA A 232 4.04 -1.99 7.86
N MET A 233 4.60 -3.06 7.32
CA MET A 233 4.56 -3.38 5.89
C MET A 233 3.13 -3.66 5.40
N LEU A 234 2.41 -4.53 6.10
CA LEU A 234 1.03 -4.92 5.79
C LEU A 234 0.08 -4.52 6.93
N PRO A 235 -0.27 -3.24 7.04
CA PRO A 235 -1.06 -2.76 8.18
C PRO A 235 -2.51 -3.25 8.15
N ASP A 236 -3.02 -3.63 6.98
CA ASP A 236 -4.41 -4.03 6.81
C ASP A 236 -4.55 -5.09 5.70
N VAL A 237 -4.99 -6.29 6.09
CA VAL A 237 -5.34 -7.39 5.17
C VAL A 237 -6.69 -7.94 5.60
N ARG A 238 -7.69 -7.80 4.74
CA ARG A 238 -9.08 -8.16 5.09
C ARG A 238 -9.91 -8.51 3.87
N ILE A 239 -11.07 -9.12 4.11
CA ILE A 239 -12.09 -9.38 3.10
C ILE A 239 -13.19 -8.33 3.26
N LEU A 240 -13.49 -7.62 2.19
CA LEU A 240 -14.52 -6.60 2.11
C LEU A 240 -15.86 -7.23 1.68
N ASP A 241 -16.94 -6.46 1.79
CA ASP A 241 -18.26 -6.84 1.28
C ASP A 241 -18.17 -7.15 -0.24
N GLY A 242 -18.92 -8.14 -0.68
CA GLY A 242 -18.84 -8.63 -2.06
C GLY A 242 -17.73 -9.68 -2.29
N ASN A 243 -17.13 -10.23 -1.22
CA ASN A 243 -16.02 -11.18 -1.28
C ASN A 243 -14.78 -10.62 -2.00
N ILE A 244 -14.48 -9.33 -1.76
CA ILE A 244 -13.36 -8.62 -2.37
C ILE A 244 -12.22 -8.55 -1.35
N GLY A 245 -11.04 -9.07 -1.73
CA GLY A 245 -9.83 -8.96 -0.93
C GLY A 245 -9.30 -7.53 -0.91
N TYR A 246 -8.76 -7.12 0.23
CA TYR A 246 -8.04 -5.85 0.39
C TYR A 246 -6.73 -6.11 1.10
N MET A 247 -5.65 -5.57 0.55
CA MET A 247 -4.31 -5.66 1.11
C MET A 247 -3.61 -4.31 0.97
N ALA A 248 -3.36 -3.63 2.09
CA ALA A 248 -2.52 -2.43 2.12
C ALA A 248 -1.05 -2.84 2.27
N VAL A 249 -0.20 -2.35 1.37
CA VAL A 249 1.25 -2.57 1.40
C VAL A 249 1.92 -1.21 1.54
N ASN A 250 2.41 -0.87 2.74
CA ASN A 250 2.98 0.44 3.03
C ASN A 250 4.50 0.50 2.82
N ALA A 251 5.17 -0.63 2.79
CA ALA A 251 6.61 -0.74 2.56
C ALA A 251 6.97 -2.10 1.95
N MET A 252 8.14 -2.19 1.36
CA MET A 252 8.67 -3.44 0.78
C MET A 252 10.10 -3.71 1.30
N PRO A 253 10.28 -4.04 2.60
CA PRO A 253 11.60 -4.28 3.16
C PRO A 253 12.23 -5.56 2.59
N PRO A 254 13.57 -5.60 2.39
CA PRO A 254 14.28 -6.75 1.84
C PRO A 254 14.51 -7.83 2.92
N SER A 255 13.43 -8.35 3.53
CA SER A 255 13.50 -9.33 4.60
C SER A 255 12.70 -10.60 4.29
N GLU A 256 13.13 -11.71 4.82
CA GLU A 256 12.38 -12.97 4.73
C GLU A 256 11.03 -12.89 5.45
N THR A 257 10.97 -12.18 6.57
CA THR A 257 9.73 -11.93 7.31
C THR A 257 8.70 -11.21 6.45
N ALA A 258 9.13 -10.21 5.66
CA ALA A 258 8.27 -9.49 4.73
C ALA A 258 7.74 -10.42 3.62
N MET A 259 8.59 -11.28 3.06
CA MET A 259 8.18 -12.27 2.06
C MET A 259 7.15 -13.27 2.63
N GLN A 260 7.36 -13.73 3.86
CA GLN A 260 6.41 -14.61 4.57
C GLN A 260 5.08 -13.90 4.85
N ALA A 261 5.11 -12.61 5.21
CA ALA A 261 3.90 -11.81 5.42
C ALA A 261 3.07 -11.68 4.14
N VAL A 262 3.71 -11.43 2.99
CA VAL A 262 3.03 -11.40 1.68
C VAL A 262 2.38 -12.76 1.39
N ALA A 263 3.12 -13.86 1.59
CA ALA A 263 2.59 -15.21 1.39
C ALA A 263 1.37 -15.50 2.27
N ALA A 264 1.42 -15.11 3.54
CA ALA A 264 0.30 -15.27 4.49
C ALA A 264 -0.93 -14.42 4.08
N ALA A 265 -0.70 -13.19 3.59
CA ALA A 265 -1.76 -12.32 3.10
C ALA A 265 -2.47 -12.94 1.88
N PHE A 266 -1.73 -13.44 0.90
CA PHE A 266 -2.34 -14.13 -0.25
C PHE A 266 -3.08 -15.41 0.15
N ALA A 267 -2.56 -16.17 1.13
CA ALA A 267 -3.26 -17.34 1.66
C ALA A 267 -4.59 -16.99 2.36
N LEU A 268 -4.65 -15.85 3.06
CA LEU A 268 -5.90 -15.33 3.64
C LEU A 268 -6.90 -14.92 2.55
N LEU A 269 -6.43 -14.34 1.46
CA LEU A 269 -7.24 -13.76 0.39
C LEU A 269 -7.54 -14.74 -0.76
N ASP A 270 -7.03 -15.98 -0.70
CA ASP A 270 -7.12 -16.97 -1.77
C ASP A 270 -8.55 -17.18 -2.31
N ARG A 271 -9.54 -17.17 -1.42
CA ARG A 271 -10.94 -17.40 -1.78
C ARG A 271 -11.73 -16.15 -2.13
N THR A 272 -11.10 -15.00 -2.22
CA THR A 272 -11.77 -13.78 -2.69
C THR A 272 -11.91 -13.77 -4.19
N ASP A 273 -12.91 -13.07 -4.70
CA ASP A 273 -13.25 -13.05 -6.13
C ASP A 273 -12.58 -11.89 -6.88
N ALA A 274 -12.11 -10.87 -6.16
CA ALA A 274 -11.31 -9.75 -6.65
C ALA A 274 -10.34 -9.29 -5.58
N LEU A 275 -9.31 -8.52 -5.95
CA LEU A 275 -8.31 -7.95 -5.04
C LEU A 275 -8.17 -6.44 -5.24
N ILE A 276 -8.14 -5.70 -4.15
CA ILE A 276 -7.69 -4.31 -4.09
C ILE A 276 -6.35 -4.28 -3.36
N LEU A 277 -5.30 -3.86 -4.07
CA LEU A 277 -3.94 -3.71 -3.57
C LEU A 277 -3.65 -2.23 -3.35
N ASP A 278 -3.53 -1.80 -2.10
CA ASP A 278 -3.36 -0.39 -1.74
C ASP A 278 -1.88 -0.03 -1.57
N LEU A 279 -1.36 0.74 -2.52
CA LEU A 279 0.03 1.23 -2.55
C LEU A 279 0.11 2.75 -2.32
N ARG A 280 -0.98 3.41 -1.93
CA ARG A 280 -1.02 4.88 -1.80
C ARG A 280 0.02 5.45 -0.85
N GLY A 281 0.35 4.74 0.24
CA GLY A 281 1.37 5.14 1.22
C GLY A 281 2.74 4.52 0.98
N ASN A 282 2.97 3.80 -0.11
CA ASN A 282 4.17 3.02 -0.34
C ASN A 282 5.23 3.79 -1.13
N THR A 283 6.36 4.05 -0.51
CA THR A 283 7.51 4.73 -1.14
C THR A 283 8.53 3.78 -1.76
N GLY A 284 8.21 2.48 -1.87
CA GLY A 284 9.05 1.50 -2.53
C GLY A 284 9.77 0.54 -1.59
N GLY A 285 10.90 0.02 -2.05
CA GLY A 285 11.74 -0.95 -1.34
C GLY A 285 12.30 -2.05 -2.24
N SER A 286 12.16 -3.30 -1.83
CA SER A 286 12.81 -4.45 -2.46
C SER A 286 12.11 -4.92 -3.75
N PRO A 287 12.84 -5.02 -4.88
CA PRO A 287 12.33 -5.65 -6.11
C PRO A 287 11.93 -7.12 -5.91
N ALA A 288 12.50 -7.82 -4.91
CA ALA A 288 12.13 -9.20 -4.63
C ALA A 288 10.69 -9.32 -4.10
N ILE A 289 10.22 -8.33 -3.31
CA ILE A 289 8.81 -8.27 -2.87
C ILE A 289 7.90 -7.95 -4.07
N VAL A 290 8.31 -7.09 -4.99
CA VAL A 290 7.59 -6.83 -6.24
C VAL A 290 7.41 -8.12 -7.01
N GLY A 291 8.51 -8.83 -7.32
CA GLY A 291 8.47 -10.09 -8.07
C GLY A 291 7.65 -11.18 -7.36
N LEU A 292 7.61 -11.19 -6.02
CA LEU A 292 6.78 -12.12 -5.26
C LEU A 292 5.29 -11.80 -5.41
N ILE A 293 4.87 -10.55 -5.28
CA ILE A 293 3.47 -10.12 -5.47
C ILE A 293 3.04 -10.40 -6.91
N GLU A 294 3.86 -10.04 -7.89
CA GLU A 294 3.62 -10.35 -9.31
C GLU A 294 3.47 -11.85 -9.55
N GLY A 295 4.29 -12.68 -8.89
CA GLY A 295 4.21 -14.14 -8.95
C GLY A 295 2.86 -14.66 -8.47
N TYR A 296 2.34 -14.14 -7.34
CA TYR A 296 1.00 -14.51 -6.85
C TYR A 296 -0.12 -14.08 -7.80
N LEU A 297 0.05 -12.97 -8.51
CA LEU A 297 -0.95 -12.43 -9.44
C LEU A 297 -0.84 -12.98 -10.87
N SER A 298 0.10 -13.87 -11.12
CA SER A 298 0.38 -14.47 -12.42
C SER A 298 0.06 -15.97 -12.43
N GLU A 299 0.06 -16.57 -13.61
CA GLU A 299 -0.01 -18.00 -13.81
C GLU A 299 1.14 -18.46 -14.71
N GLY A 300 1.54 -19.73 -14.54
CA GLY A 300 2.60 -20.34 -15.34
C GLY A 300 4.01 -20.03 -14.83
N PRO A 301 5.04 -20.29 -15.66
CA PRO A 301 6.43 -20.15 -15.25
C PRO A 301 6.82 -18.70 -15.06
N SER A 302 7.83 -18.47 -14.20
CA SER A 302 8.43 -17.13 -13.99
C SER A 302 8.84 -16.47 -15.32
N TYR A 303 8.53 -15.22 -15.51
CA TYR A 303 8.88 -14.41 -16.69
C TYR A 303 9.54 -13.08 -16.29
N THR A 304 10.26 -12.48 -17.22
CA THR A 304 10.93 -11.20 -17.02
C THR A 304 9.92 -10.06 -17.09
N THR A 305 9.86 -9.22 -16.06
CA THR A 305 9.02 -8.01 -16.04
C THR A 305 9.81 -6.77 -16.42
N ASN A 306 11.07 -6.66 -15.95
CA ASN A 306 11.95 -5.54 -16.27
C ASN A 306 13.38 -6.01 -16.55
N THR A 307 14.12 -5.16 -17.23
CA THR A 307 15.57 -5.26 -17.37
C THR A 307 16.19 -4.02 -16.76
N VAL A 308 17.16 -4.20 -15.85
CA VAL A 308 17.96 -3.10 -15.31
C VAL A 308 19.24 -2.96 -16.13
N HIS A 309 19.51 -1.76 -16.57
CA HIS A 309 20.76 -1.38 -17.23
C HIS A 309 21.61 -0.58 -16.26
N TRP A 310 22.79 -1.11 -15.93
CA TRP A 310 23.73 -0.48 -15.01
C TRP A 310 24.76 0.33 -15.78
N ARG A 311 25.15 1.51 -15.27
CA ARG A 311 26.19 2.34 -15.90
C ARG A 311 27.54 1.64 -15.98
N ASN A 312 27.89 0.91 -14.92
CA ASN A 312 29.22 0.31 -14.76
C ASN A 312 29.25 -1.20 -15.02
N ASP A 313 28.19 -1.78 -15.56
CA ASP A 313 28.13 -3.20 -15.95
C ASP A 313 27.36 -3.34 -17.27
N ASP A 314 28.02 -3.82 -18.30
CA ASP A 314 27.42 -4.06 -19.61
C ASP A 314 26.41 -5.22 -19.62
N ARG A 315 26.34 -6.00 -18.55
CA ARG A 315 25.41 -7.12 -18.42
C ARG A 315 24.11 -6.64 -17.77
N PRO A 316 23.02 -6.62 -18.52
CA PRO A 316 21.72 -6.23 -17.94
C PRO A 316 21.24 -7.28 -16.95
N GLU A 317 20.68 -6.81 -15.83
CA GLU A 317 20.01 -7.64 -14.84
C GLU A 317 18.52 -7.79 -15.19
N ARG A 318 17.96 -9.00 -15.06
CA ARG A 318 16.56 -9.26 -15.34
C ARG A 318 15.77 -9.43 -14.05
N LEU A 319 14.82 -8.56 -13.82
CA LEU A 319 13.82 -8.71 -12.75
C LEU A 319 12.70 -9.63 -13.26
N ARG A 320 12.26 -10.55 -12.40
CA ARG A 320 11.34 -11.61 -12.78
C ARG A 320 10.28 -11.82 -11.72
N THR A 321 9.11 -12.29 -12.14
CA THR A 321 8.10 -12.81 -11.22
C THR A 321 8.64 -14.01 -10.45
N ALA A 322 8.27 -14.15 -9.17
CA ALA A 322 8.59 -15.36 -8.42
C ALA A 322 7.72 -16.54 -8.89
N ASP A 323 8.29 -17.74 -8.87
CA ASP A 323 7.52 -18.97 -9.05
C ASP A 323 6.89 -19.35 -7.70
N VAL A 324 5.58 -19.18 -7.59
CA VAL A 324 4.80 -19.52 -6.39
C VAL A 324 4.01 -20.84 -6.56
N GLY A 325 4.07 -21.45 -7.74
CA GLY A 325 3.39 -22.70 -8.07
C GLY A 325 1.87 -22.63 -7.88
N GLU A 326 1.30 -23.69 -7.31
CA GLU A 326 -0.15 -23.81 -7.06
C GLU A 326 -0.71 -22.79 -6.04
N ARG A 327 0.15 -22.02 -5.39
CA ARG A 327 -0.26 -20.96 -4.43
C ARG A 327 -0.63 -19.64 -5.10
N ALA A 328 -0.58 -19.56 -6.42
CA ALA A 328 -0.95 -18.36 -7.15
C ALA A 328 -2.41 -17.95 -6.84
N TYR A 329 -2.63 -16.66 -6.63
CA TYR A 329 -3.97 -16.07 -6.55
C TYR A 329 -4.71 -16.19 -7.89
N GLY A 330 -3.94 -16.27 -8.96
CA GLY A 330 -4.39 -16.52 -10.32
C GLY A 330 -4.47 -15.26 -11.18
N SER A 331 -4.48 -15.47 -12.49
CA SER A 331 -4.49 -14.41 -13.50
C SER A 331 -5.89 -13.88 -13.86
N GLN A 332 -6.95 -14.63 -13.51
CA GLN A 332 -8.31 -14.38 -13.97
C GLN A 332 -9.12 -13.45 -13.06
N LYS A 333 -8.83 -13.45 -11.77
CA LYS A 333 -9.54 -12.62 -10.80
C LYS A 333 -9.19 -11.13 -11.02
N PRO A 334 -10.16 -10.20 -11.02
CA PRO A 334 -9.89 -8.78 -11.16
C PRO A 334 -8.97 -8.25 -10.06
N VAL A 335 -8.02 -7.39 -10.43
CA VAL A 335 -7.11 -6.70 -9.50
C VAL A 335 -7.16 -5.20 -9.75
N TYR A 336 -7.26 -4.44 -8.67
CA TYR A 336 -7.24 -2.98 -8.65
C TYR A 336 -6.08 -2.53 -7.77
N VAL A 337 -5.22 -1.66 -8.30
CA VAL A 337 -4.10 -1.10 -7.55
C VAL A 337 -4.39 0.36 -7.25
N LEU A 338 -4.34 0.72 -5.95
CA LEU A 338 -4.55 2.09 -5.53
C LEU A 338 -3.23 2.84 -5.48
N THR A 339 -3.18 4.00 -6.11
CA THR A 339 -1.99 4.86 -6.19
C THR A 339 -2.25 6.28 -5.72
N SER A 340 -1.21 6.96 -5.28
CA SER A 340 -1.20 8.38 -4.96
C SER A 340 0.09 9.03 -5.44
N GLN A 341 0.23 10.33 -5.27
CA GLN A 341 1.48 11.06 -5.58
C GLN A 341 2.66 10.60 -4.72
N THR A 342 2.42 9.96 -3.57
CA THR A 342 3.46 9.42 -2.69
C THR A 342 3.85 7.98 -3.03
N THR A 343 3.10 7.29 -3.91
CA THR A 343 3.51 5.99 -4.43
C THR A 343 4.79 6.16 -5.24
N PHE A 344 5.89 5.45 -4.87
CA PHE A 344 7.21 5.72 -5.45
C PHE A 344 8.06 4.45 -5.63
N SER A 345 9.05 4.49 -6.54
CA SER A 345 10.09 3.46 -6.70
C SER A 345 9.53 2.05 -6.94
N ALA A 346 9.86 1.05 -6.12
CA ALA A 346 9.38 -0.32 -6.27
C ALA A 346 7.84 -0.46 -6.25
N ALA A 347 7.12 0.46 -5.56
CA ALA A 347 5.66 0.48 -5.61
C ALA A 347 5.14 0.98 -6.97
N GLU A 348 5.86 1.90 -7.60
CA GLU A 348 5.58 2.30 -8.98
C GLU A 348 5.92 1.17 -9.96
N GLN A 349 7.04 0.47 -9.76
CA GLN A 349 7.38 -0.70 -10.55
C GLN A 349 6.24 -1.71 -10.56
N LEU A 350 5.73 -2.09 -9.39
CA LEU A 350 4.61 -3.02 -9.26
C LEU A 350 3.36 -2.50 -10.00
N SER A 351 3.03 -1.23 -9.82
CA SER A 351 1.87 -0.59 -10.47
C SER A 351 2.03 -0.55 -11.99
N TYR A 352 3.21 -0.13 -12.47
CA TYR A 352 3.53 -0.03 -13.89
C TYR A 352 3.53 -1.39 -14.58
N ASP A 353 4.17 -2.39 -13.95
CA ASP A 353 4.24 -3.74 -14.49
C ASP A 353 2.84 -4.36 -14.59
N LEU A 354 2.04 -4.30 -13.51
CA LEU A 354 0.67 -4.84 -13.52
C LEU A 354 -0.22 -4.14 -14.56
N GLN A 355 -0.05 -2.83 -14.80
CA GLN A 355 -0.73 -2.09 -15.85
C GLN A 355 -0.25 -2.51 -17.25
N ALA A 356 1.06 -2.55 -17.48
CA ALA A 356 1.67 -2.89 -18.77
C ALA A 356 1.30 -4.31 -19.22
N PHE A 357 1.29 -5.26 -18.28
CA PHE A 357 0.87 -6.65 -18.53
C PHE A 357 -0.67 -6.82 -18.53
N LYS A 358 -1.44 -5.74 -18.37
CA LYS A 358 -2.92 -5.74 -18.30
C LYS A 358 -3.46 -6.66 -17.21
N ARG A 359 -2.71 -6.78 -16.11
CA ARG A 359 -3.09 -7.62 -14.98
C ARG A 359 -3.94 -6.90 -13.96
N ALA A 360 -3.79 -5.59 -13.83
CA ALA A 360 -4.55 -4.78 -12.90
C ALA A 360 -5.04 -3.47 -13.54
N THR A 361 -6.09 -2.91 -12.95
CA THR A 361 -6.57 -1.54 -13.19
C THR A 361 -6.00 -0.63 -12.12
N ILE A 362 -5.34 0.45 -12.52
CA ILE A 362 -4.76 1.44 -11.61
C ILE A 362 -5.81 2.51 -11.31
N VAL A 363 -6.06 2.75 -10.01
CA VAL A 363 -7.10 3.69 -9.53
C VAL A 363 -6.47 4.68 -8.56
N GLY A 364 -6.66 5.96 -8.77
CA GLY A 364 -6.16 7.01 -7.89
C GLY A 364 -5.46 8.15 -8.61
N GLU A 365 -4.29 8.53 -8.14
CA GLU A 365 -3.49 9.62 -8.69
C GLU A 365 -2.25 9.11 -9.43
N THR A 366 -1.68 9.98 -10.29
CA THR A 366 -0.37 9.73 -10.90
C THR A 366 0.70 9.67 -9.81
N THR A 367 1.58 8.68 -9.91
CA THR A 367 2.63 8.42 -8.93
C THR A 367 3.84 9.35 -9.03
N GLY A 368 4.82 9.22 -8.14
CA GLY A 368 5.92 10.16 -7.98
C GLY A 368 6.94 10.24 -9.11
N GLY A 369 7.10 9.19 -9.93
CA GLY A 369 7.96 9.21 -11.12
C GLY A 369 9.42 8.87 -10.87
N GLY A 370 9.71 7.81 -10.11
CA GLY A 370 11.07 7.32 -9.86
C GLY A 370 11.30 5.90 -10.33
N SER A 371 11.97 5.70 -11.46
CA SER A 371 12.32 4.38 -12.00
C SER A 371 13.81 4.08 -11.93
N HIS A 372 14.64 5.04 -11.58
CA HIS A 372 16.06 4.80 -11.42
C HIS A 372 16.35 3.97 -10.17
N THR A 373 17.48 3.28 -10.19
CA THR A 373 17.90 2.40 -9.08
C THR A 373 19.39 2.50 -8.85
N SER A 374 19.88 1.93 -7.75
CA SER A 374 21.32 1.91 -7.44
C SER A 374 21.76 0.53 -6.99
N ASN A 375 22.89 0.06 -7.51
CA ASN A 375 23.59 -1.15 -7.03
C ASN A 375 24.77 -0.81 -6.12
N ILE A 376 24.98 0.47 -5.82
CA ILE A 376 25.93 0.94 -4.82
C ILE A 376 25.16 1.48 -3.60
N GLY A 377 25.74 1.39 -2.43
CA GLY A 377 25.20 2.00 -1.24
C GLY A 377 25.31 3.55 -1.27
N PRO A 378 24.88 4.21 -0.18
CA PRO A 378 25.11 5.64 -0.02
C PRO A 378 26.60 5.97 -0.17
N VAL A 379 26.93 6.97 -0.99
CA VAL A 379 28.30 7.42 -1.25
C VAL A 379 28.71 8.42 -0.18
N PRO A 380 29.75 8.15 0.64
CA PRO A 380 30.24 9.12 1.63
C PRO A 380 30.87 10.32 0.94
N LEU A 381 30.45 11.53 1.32
CA LEU A 381 31.02 12.80 0.84
C LEU A 381 31.98 13.44 1.86
N GLY A 382 32.20 12.76 3.00
CA GLY A 382 32.95 13.28 4.13
C GLY A 382 32.10 14.15 5.07
N HIS A 383 32.64 14.41 6.26
CA HIS A 383 32.04 15.32 7.28
C HIS A 383 30.57 15.00 7.67
N GLY A 384 30.17 13.72 7.59
CA GLY A 384 28.79 13.29 7.86
C GLY A 384 27.81 13.49 6.70
N PHE A 385 28.27 13.92 5.52
CA PHE A 385 27.43 14.00 4.33
C PHE A 385 27.50 12.71 3.52
N VAL A 386 26.34 12.30 2.98
CA VAL A 386 26.20 11.13 2.11
C VAL A 386 25.30 11.46 0.93
N ALA A 387 25.59 10.87 -0.22
CA ALA A 387 24.76 10.95 -1.42
C ALA A 387 24.18 9.60 -1.79
N ASN A 388 22.90 9.56 -2.15
CA ASN A 388 22.29 8.45 -2.88
C ASN A 388 22.37 8.79 -4.37
N ILE A 389 23.09 8.00 -5.13
CA ILE A 389 23.30 8.25 -6.56
C ILE A 389 22.75 7.06 -7.35
N PRO A 390 21.71 7.26 -8.17
CA PRO A 390 21.23 6.25 -9.10
C PRO A 390 22.31 5.85 -10.10
N THR A 391 22.52 4.53 -10.25
CA THR A 391 23.54 3.96 -11.14
C THR A 391 22.95 3.12 -12.25
N GLY A 392 21.62 2.93 -12.26
CA GLY A 392 20.92 2.14 -13.24
C GLY A 392 19.50 2.62 -13.50
N TYR A 393 18.92 2.18 -14.61
CA TYR A 393 17.54 2.45 -14.99
C TYR A 393 16.83 1.17 -15.41
N LEU A 394 15.54 1.13 -15.19
CA LEU A 394 14.68 0.02 -15.56
C LEU A 394 14.13 0.21 -16.98
N VAL A 395 13.91 -0.93 -17.67
CA VAL A 395 13.16 -0.99 -18.92
C VAL A 395 12.15 -2.13 -18.81
N ASN A 396 10.87 -1.78 -18.86
CA ASN A 396 9.79 -2.77 -18.80
C ASN A 396 9.74 -3.62 -20.07
N ALA A 397 9.53 -4.92 -19.91
CA ALA A 397 9.59 -5.90 -21.00
C ALA A 397 8.45 -5.74 -22.03
N VAL A 398 7.32 -5.12 -21.66
CA VAL A 398 6.17 -4.90 -22.55
C VAL A 398 6.25 -3.56 -23.26
N THR A 399 6.52 -2.48 -22.50
CA THR A 399 6.47 -1.12 -23.04
C THR A 399 7.80 -0.67 -23.68
N GLY A 400 8.91 -1.32 -23.33
CA GLY A 400 10.25 -0.91 -23.76
C GLY A 400 10.72 0.41 -23.15
N THR A 401 10.02 0.93 -22.14
CA THR A 401 10.32 2.19 -21.45
C THR A 401 10.07 2.06 -19.95
N ASN A 402 10.03 3.16 -19.22
CA ASN A 402 9.76 3.22 -17.78
C ASN A 402 8.94 4.47 -17.41
N TRP A 403 8.77 4.73 -16.12
CA TRP A 403 7.95 5.83 -15.55
C TRP A 403 8.78 6.99 -14.99
N GLU A 404 10.10 7.04 -15.25
CA GLU A 404 10.96 8.12 -14.75
C GLU A 404 10.44 9.51 -15.13
N GLY A 405 10.33 10.39 -14.15
CA GLY A 405 9.87 11.77 -14.29
C GLY A 405 8.41 11.95 -14.71
N THR A 406 7.69 10.86 -15.02
CA THR A 406 6.29 10.91 -15.50
C THR A 406 5.29 10.28 -14.54
N GLY A 407 5.74 9.36 -13.71
CA GLY A 407 4.90 8.52 -12.86
C GLY A 407 4.04 7.53 -13.65
N VAL A 408 3.38 6.66 -12.92
CA VAL A 408 2.36 5.74 -13.43
C VAL A 408 1.02 6.49 -13.44
N LYS A 409 0.45 6.66 -14.62
CA LYS A 409 -0.87 7.32 -14.76
C LYS A 409 -1.96 6.30 -14.46
N PRO A 410 -2.94 6.65 -13.60
CA PRO A 410 -4.04 5.74 -13.31
C PRO A 410 -4.96 5.56 -14.53
N ASP A 411 -5.56 4.37 -14.62
CA ASP A 411 -6.63 4.07 -15.60
C ASP A 411 -7.93 4.76 -15.19
N VAL A 412 -8.15 4.90 -13.88
CA VAL A 412 -9.28 5.61 -13.28
C VAL A 412 -8.74 6.69 -12.35
N ALA A 413 -8.74 7.93 -12.84
CA ALA A 413 -8.21 9.08 -12.11
C ALA A 413 -9.26 9.60 -11.11
N VAL A 414 -8.92 9.52 -9.82
CA VAL A 414 -9.69 10.05 -8.69
C VAL A 414 -8.73 10.53 -7.61
N PRO A 415 -9.14 11.42 -6.69
CA PRO A 415 -8.34 11.75 -5.50
C PRO A 415 -7.96 10.50 -4.72
N ALA A 416 -6.77 10.50 -4.12
CA ALA A 416 -6.23 9.34 -3.40
C ALA A 416 -7.17 8.84 -2.29
N GLU A 417 -7.86 9.75 -1.59
CA GLU A 417 -8.82 9.42 -0.53
C GLU A 417 -10.09 8.73 -1.06
N GLU A 418 -10.46 8.96 -2.32
CA GLU A 418 -11.62 8.34 -2.97
C GLU A 418 -11.28 7.01 -3.64
N ALA A 419 -10.00 6.73 -3.90
CA ALA A 419 -9.56 5.56 -4.65
C ALA A 419 -10.04 4.21 -4.04
N PRO A 420 -10.07 4.00 -2.71
CA PRO A 420 -10.59 2.75 -2.14
C PRO A 420 -12.07 2.52 -2.48
N ALA A 421 -12.91 3.53 -2.34
CA ALA A 421 -14.34 3.43 -2.66
C ALA A 421 -14.57 3.23 -4.15
N ALA A 422 -13.83 3.95 -5.00
CA ALA A 422 -13.90 3.80 -6.45
C ALA A 422 -13.50 2.39 -6.91
N ALA A 423 -12.39 1.86 -6.40
CA ALA A 423 -11.95 0.51 -6.72
C ALA A 423 -12.93 -0.56 -6.21
N TRP A 424 -13.52 -0.35 -5.03
CA TRP A 424 -14.52 -1.26 -4.48
C TRP A 424 -15.79 -1.30 -5.34
N SER A 425 -16.28 -0.14 -5.77
CA SER A 425 -17.41 -0.05 -6.71
C SER A 425 -17.08 -0.69 -8.06
N LEU A 426 -15.89 -0.49 -8.60
CA LEU A 426 -15.43 -1.12 -9.85
C LEU A 426 -15.35 -2.64 -9.73
N ALA A 427 -14.79 -3.14 -8.63
CA ALA A 427 -14.70 -4.57 -8.36
C ALA A 427 -16.10 -5.20 -8.27
N ALA A 428 -17.01 -4.59 -7.51
CA ALA A 428 -18.39 -5.06 -7.40
C ALA A 428 -19.10 -5.11 -8.76
N ARG A 429 -18.94 -4.09 -9.60
CA ARG A 429 -19.49 -4.04 -10.96
C ARG A 429 -18.96 -5.15 -11.85
N THR A 430 -17.63 -5.35 -11.84
CA THR A 430 -17.00 -6.42 -12.63
C THR A 430 -17.45 -7.80 -12.18
N LEU A 431 -17.60 -8.00 -10.87
CA LEU A 431 -18.09 -9.27 -10.32
C LEU A 431 -19.57 -9.49 -10.62
N ALA A 432 -20.39 -8.44 -10.67
CA ALA A 432 -21.80 -8.53 -11.03
C ALA A 432 -21.99 -9.11 -12.44
N ASP A 433 -21.17 -8.66 -13.41
CA ASP A 433 -21.23 -9.15 -14.79
C ASP A 433 -20.97 -10.67 -14.90
N GLY A 434 -20.12 -11.20 -14.02
CA GLY A 434 -19.77 -12.62 -13.95
C GLY A 434 -20.60 -13.46 -12.97
N ALA A 435 -21.46 -12.84 -12.14
CA ALA A 435 -22.17 -13.54 -11.06
C ALA A 435 -23.25 -14.51 -11.60
N PRO A 436 -23.15 -15.83 -11.30
CA PRO A 436 -24.16 -16.80 -11.75
C PRO A 436 -25.45 -16.76 -10.94
N ASP A 437 -25.38 -16.33 -9.67
CA ASP A 437 -26.55 -16.18 -8.80
C ASP A 437 -27.20 -14.80 -9.02
N PRO A 438 -28.49 -14.77 -9.43
CA PRO A 438 -29.20 -13.52 -9.65
C PRO A 438 -29.27 -12.60 -8.42
N ALA A 439 -29.32 -13.18 -7.20
CA ALA A 439 -29.38 -12.39 -5.97
C ALA A 439 -28.03 -11.72 -5.66
N ALA A 440 -26.93 -12.46 -5.84
CA ALA A 440 -25.59 -11.94 -5.71
C ALA A 440 -25.33 -10.84 -6.75
N ARG A 441 -25.76 -11.05 -7.99
CA ARG A 441 -25.68 -10.05 -9.07
C ARG A 441 -26.41 -8.76 -8.68
N ALA A 442 -27.69 -8.86 -8.30
CA ALA A 442 -28.50 -7.70 -7.92
C ALA A 442 -27.87 -6.92 -6.75
N TRP A 443 -27.30 -7.65 -5.76
CA TRP A 443 -26.62 -7.02 -4.65
C TRP A 443 -25.36 -6.27 -5.11
N LEU A 444 -24.52 -6.90 -5.93
CA LEU A 444 -23.27 -6.31 -6.44
C LEU A 444 -23.54 -5.09 -7.33
N GLU A 445 -24.55 -5.15 -8.22
CA GLU A 445 -24.96 -4.03 -9.05
C GLU A 445 -25.37 -2.81 -8.21
N LEU A 446 -26.22 -3.02 -7.20
CA LEU A 446 -26.66 -1.93 -6.31
C LEU A 446 -25.50 -1.44 -5.42
N PHE A 447 -24.65 -2.35 -4.95
CA PHE A 447 -23.47 -1.97 -4.15
C PHE A 447 -22.51 -1.09 -4.96
N ALA A 448 -22.32 -1.38 -6.25
CA ALA A 448 -21.47 -0.58 -7.14
C ALA A 448 -21.99 0.85 -7.38
N GLU A 449 -23.28 1.09 -7.14
CA GLU A 449 -23.92 2.42 -7.24
C GLU A 449 -23.94 3.16 -5.89
N ALA A 450 -23.56 2.48 -4.80
CA ALA A 450 -23.62 3.05 -3.46
C ALA A 450 -22.55 4.13 -3.25
N LYS A 451 -22.88 5.12 -2.43
CA LYS A 451 -21.87 6.03 -1.88
C LYS A 451 -21.12 5.33 -0.74
N LEU A 452 -19.84 5.01 -0.97
CA LEU A 452 -19.02 4.19 -0.06
C LEU A 452 -17.96 4.99 0.71
N SER A 453 -17.85 6.31 0.49
CA SER A 453 -16.87 7.17 1.16
C SER A 453 -17.46 8.54 1.53
N GLY A 454 -16.78 9.24 2.44
CA GLY A 454 -17.17 10.56 2.93
C GLY A 454 -18.41 10.54 3.81
N GLU A 455 -19.06 11.70 3.95
CA GLU A 455 -20.32 11.82 4.71
C GLU A 455 -21.48 11.15 3.98
N PRO A 456 -22.48 10.63 4.70
CA PRO A 456 -23.70 10.11 4.09
C PRO A 456 -24.44 11.20 3.32
N ASP A 457 -25.10 10.84 2.23
CA ASP A 457 -25.97 11.75 1.45
C ASP A 457 -27.47 11.44 1.65
N LEU A 458 -27.77 10.50 2.56
CA LEU A 458 -29.13 10.12 2.96
C LEU A 458 -29.38 10.54 4.40
N GLU A 459 -30.39 11.38 4.60
CA GLU A 459 -30.86 11.78 5.91
C GLU A 459 -31.41 10.59 6.71
N PHE A 460 -31.21 10.53 8.02
CA PHE A 460 -31.70 9.44 8.87
C PHE A 460 -33.22 9.22 8.72
N ALA A 461 -33.99 10.30 8.69
CA ALA A 461 -35.44 10.23 8.47
C ALA A 461 -35.84 9.54 7.16
N ALA A 462 -34.98 9.61 6.13
CA ALA A 462 -35.22 8.90 4.89
C ALA A 462 -34.93 7.40 5.01
N LEU A 463 -34.03 7.00 5.94
CA LEU A 463 -33.63 5.62 6.16
C LEU A 463 -34.59 4.87 7.08
N GLU A 464 -35.35 5.56 7.93
CA GLU A 464 -36.32 4.91 8.84
C GLU A 464 -37.42 4.18 8.09
N GLY A 465 -37.79 3.01 8.55
CA GLY A 465 -38.93 2.24 8.04
C GLY A 465 -38.70 0.74 8.04
N GLU A 466 -39.72 0.04 7.53
CA GLU A 466 -39.72 -1.40 7.35
C GLU A 466 -39.13 -1.73 5.97
N TYR A 467 -38.15 -2.63 5.94
CA TYR A 467 -37.52 -3.13 4.73
C TYR A 467 -37.85 -4.62 4.56
N VAL A 468 -38.36 -4.97 3.39
CA VAL A 468 -38.76 -6.35 3.08
C VAL A 468 -37.92 -6.92 1.95
N PRO A 469 -37.69 -8.24 1.89
CA PRO A 469 -36.97 -8.87 0.79
C PRO A 469 -37.59 -8.51 -0.56
N VAL A 470 -36.77 -8.05 -1.50
CA VAL A 470 -37.21 -7.80 -2.88
C VAL A 470 -37.14 -9.09 -3.70
N GLN A 471 -37.96 -9.18 -4.75
CA GLN A 471 -37.92 -10.34 -5.67
C GLN A 471 -36.53 -10.43 -6.31
N GLY A 472 -35.89 -11.59 -6.22
CA GLY A 472 -34.54 -11.80 -6.73
C GLY A 472 -33.41 -11.27 -5.80
N GLY A 473 -33.74 -10.68 -4.63
CA GLY A 473 -32.78 -10.11 -3.70
C GLY A 473 -32.14 -11.08 -2.70
N GLY A 474 -32.32 -12.37 -2.91
CA GLY A 474 -31.79 -13.41 -2.01
C GLY A 474 -32.71 -13.78 -0.83
N PRO A 475 -32.33 -14.79 -0.04
CA PRO A 475 -33.07 -15.23 1.14
C PRO A 475 -32.85 -14.25 2.29
N GLY A 476 -33.67 -13.21 2.37
CA GLY A 476 -33.62 -12.20 3.42
C GLY A 476 -34.77 -12.31 4.40
N MET A 477 -34.58 -11.75 5.58
CA MET A 477 -35.62 -11.52 6.57
C MET A 477 -35.91 -10.01 6.62
N PRO A 478 -37.17 -9.60 6.89
CA PRO A 478 -37.49 -8.19 7.05
C PRO A 478 -36.63 -7.54 8.13
N ALA A 479 -36.29 -6.27 7.90
CA ALA A 479 -35.57 -5.42 8.84
C ALA A 479 -36.33 -4.13 9.10
N ALA A 480 -36.31 -3.63 10.33
CA ALA A 480 -36.80 -2.31 10.69
C ALA A 480 -35.62 -1.41 11.02
N VAL A 481 -35.56 -0.25 10.41
CA VAL A 481 -34.57 0.80 10.72
C VAL A 481 -35.30 1.95 11.41
N ARG A 482 -34.73 2.45 12.50
CA ARG A 482 -35.26 3.58 13.26
C ARG A 482 -34.14 4.47 13.76
N GLU A 483 -34.43 5.72 13.96
CA GLU A 483 -33.60 6.63 14.74
C GLU A 483 -34.03 6.55 16.24
N GLU A 484 -33.05 6.46 17.11
CA GLU A 484 -33.26 6.47 18.57
C GLU A 484 -32.08 7.23 19.20
N ASP A 485 -32.38 8.33 19.90
CA ASP A 485 -31.40 9.20 20.56
C ASP A 485 -30.26 9.75 19.63
N GLY A 486 -30.57 10.00 18.36
CA GLY A 486 -29.61 10.50 17.37
C GLY A 486 -28.75 9.41 16.69
N GLU A 487 -29.04 8.15 16.96
CA GLU A 487 -28.37 6.99 16.35
C GLU A 487 -29.33 6.19 15.48
N LEU A 488 -28.84 5.68 14.35
CA LEU A 488 -29.58 4.69 13.57
C LEU A 488 -29.46 3.32 14.22
N ARG A 489 -30.57 2.64 14.34
CA ARG A 489 -30.66 1.27 14.84
C ARG A 489 -31.36 0.37 13.83
N ILE A 490 -30.89 -0.86 13.74
CA ILE A 490 -31.51 -1.88 12.90
C ILE A 490 -32.02 -3.04 13.76
N ARG A 491 -33.27 -3.42 13.54
CA ARG A 491 -33.89 -4.61 14.11
C ARG A 491 -34.19 -5.61 13.02
N MET A 492 -33.61 -6.79 13.13
CA MET A 492 -33.81 -7.86 12.15
C MET A 492 -33.80 -9.24 12.79
N ARG A 493 -34.39 -10.24 12.12
CA ARG A 493 -34.22 -11.64 12.51
C ARG A 493 -32.88 -12.18 12.02
N ALA A 494 -32.14 -12.84 12.91
CA ALA A 494 -30.91 -13.52 12.57
C ALA A 494 -30.84 -14.86 13.31
N GLY A 495 -30.83 -15.94 12.57
CA GLY A 495 -30.94 -17.29 13.13
C GLY A 495 -32.24 -17.49 13.91
N SER A 496 -32.17 -17.97 15.16
CA SER A 496 -33.33 -18.21 16.01
C SER A 496 -33.79 -16.99 16.81
N GLY A 497 -33.12 -15.83 16.70
CA GLY A 497 -33.38 -14.65 17.52
C GLY A 497 -33.68 -13.38 16.71
N VAL A 498 -34.03 -12.32 17.44
CA VAL A 498 -34.12 -10.96 16.91
C VAL A 498 -32.87 -10.21 17.35
N ARG A 499 -32.21 -9.56 16.42
CA ARG A 499 -31.10 -8.64 16.68
C ARG A 499 -31.65 -7.21 16.65
N ASP A 500 -31.22 -6.41 17.60
CA ASP A 500 -31.48 -4.98 17.68
C ASP A 500 -30.16 -4.32 18.04
N ALA A 501 -29.54 -3.58 17.10
CA ALA A 501 -28.20 -3.04 17.24
C ALA A 501 -28.10 -1.64 16.67
N ALA A 502 -27.22 -0.82 17.24
CA ALA A 502 -26.82 0.45 16.66
C ALA A 502 -26.02 0.24 15.37
N LEU A 503 -26.19 1.17 14.44
CA LEU A 503 -25.48 1.24 13.17
C LEU A 503 -24.36 2.28 13.25
N ALA A 504 -23.12 1.84 13.35
CA ALA A 504 -21.95 2.71 13.31
C ALA A 504 -21.62 3.09 11.87
N HIS A 505 -21.48 4.39 11.60
CA HIS A 505 -21.10 4.90 10.28
C HIS A 505 -19.72 4.39 9.84
N ALA A 506 -19.62 3.91 8.61
CA ALA A 506 -18.43 3.29 8.05
C ALA A 506 -17.97 3.89 6.69
N GLY A 507 -18.50 5.07 6.38
CA GLY A 507 -18.20 5.83 5.16
C GLY A 507 -19.35 5.85 4.14
N GLY A 508 -19.71 7.05 3.67
CA GLY A 508 -20.85 7.27 2.79
C GLY A 508 -22.15 6.75 3.39
N ASN A 509 -22.89 5.95 2.66
CA ASN A 509 -24.14 5.33 3.12
C ASN A 509 -23.93 3.91 3.68
N ARG A 510 -22.71 3.58 4.09
CA ARG A 510 -22.34 2.29 4.66
C ARG A 510 -22.25 2.35 6.18
N TYR A 511 -22.78 1.33 6.83
CA TYR A 511 -22.82 1.18 8.28
C TYR A 511 -22.41 -0.24 8.69
N THR A 512 -21.82 -0.37 9.86
CA THR A 512 -21.54 -1.65 10.52
C THR A 512 -22.37 -1.79 11.78
N LEU A 513 -22.65 -3.01 12.24
CA LEU A 513 -23.38 -3.21 13.48
C LEU A 513 -22.43 -3.15 14.67
N GLU A 514 -22.78 -2.33 15.66
CA GLU A 514 -22.04 -2.27 16.91
C GLU A 514 -22.14 -3.59 17.69
N GLY A 515 -20.98 -4.03 18.23
CA GLY A 515 -20.89 -5.27 19.02
C GLY A 515 -20.97 -6.56 18.21
N TYR A 516 -20.95 -6.49 16.87
CA TYR A 516 -20.90 -7.66 16.00
C TYR A 516 -19.52 -7.83 15.35
N PRO A 517 -19.07 -9.09 15.16
CA PRO A 517 -17.79 -9.34 14.50
C PRO A 517 -17.78 -8.76 13.07
N SER A 518 -16.59 -8.39 12.61
CA SER A 518 -16.34 -7.96 11.24
C SER A 518 -16.97 -8.94 10.25
N GLY A 519 -17.80 -8.48 9.33
CA GLY A 519 -18.51 -9.30 8.35
C GLY A 519 -20.01 -9.07 8.30
N PHE A 520 -20.56 -8.21 9.18
CA PHE A 520 -21.92 -7.72 9.05
C PHE A 520 -21.90 -6.23 8.68
N SER A 521 -22.49 -5.89 7.55
CA SER A 521 -22.64 -4.51 7.11
C SER A 521 -23.99 -4.24 6.47
N CYS A 522 -24.38 -2.96 6.52
CA CYS A 522 -25.57 -2.41 5.87
C CYS A 522 -25.14 -1.28 4.93
N VAL A 523 -25.67 -1.26 3.71
CA VAL A 523 -25.46 -0.15 2.76
C VAL A 523 -26.83 0.31 2.26
N PHE A 524 -27.09 1.61 2.36
CA PHE A 524 -28.33 2.20 1.84
C PHE A 524 -28.09 2.80 0.45
N VAL A 525 -28.91 2.43 -0.49
CA VAL A 525 -28.80 2.87 -1.89
C VAL A 525 -30.11 3.51 -2.32
N ARG A 526 -30.06 4.76 -2.77
CA ARG A 526 -31.21 5.45 -3.32
C ARG A 526 -31.47 4.96 -4.74
N GLN A 527 -32.67 4.47 -4.98
CA GLN A 527 -33.18 4.10 -6.29
C GLN A 527 -34.34 5.02 -6.69
N ARG A 528 -34.78 4.97 -7.96
CA ARG A 528 -35.90 5.80 -8.46
C ARG A 528 -37.21 5.52 -7.74
N ASP A 529 -37.42 4.29 -7.29
CA ASP A 529 -38.63 3.77 -6.67
C ASP A 529 -38.52 3.64 -5.14
N GLY A 530 -37.44 4.17 -4.54
CA GLY A 530 -37.26 4.15 -3.07
C GLY A 530 -35.83 3.89 -2.65
N ILE A 531 -35.66 3.46 -1.39
CA ILE A 531 -34.36 3.10 -0.84
C ILE A 531 -34.25 1.58 -0.77
N ARG A 532 -33.08 1.07 -1.16
CA ARG A 532 -32.69 -0.31 -0.96
C ARG A 532 -31.72 -0.39 0.21
N LEU A 533 -31.91 -1.41 1.04
CA LEU A 533 -30.98 -1.78 2.10
C LEU A 533 -30.28 -3.06 1.66
N LEU A 534 -28.97 -2.95 1.42
CA LEU A 534 -28.10 -4.07 1.16
C LEU A 534 -27.56 -4.57 2.51
N VAL A 535 -27.73 -5.84 2.78
CA VAL A 535 -27.21 -6.49 3.98
C VAL A 535 -26.18 -7.52 3.57
N SER A 536 -24.99 -7.44 4.17
CA SER A 536 -23.97 -8.49 4.11
C SER A 536 -23.83 -9.12 5.50
N ASP A 537 -23.98 -10.44 5.60
CA ASP A 537 -23.82 -11.21 6.85
C ASP A 537 -22.98 -12.45 6.57
N ALA A 538 -21.70 -12.41 6.96
CA ALA A 538 -20.74 -13.51 6.80
C ALA A 538 -20.75 -14.11 5.37
N GLY A 539 -20.75 -13.24 4.35
CA GLY A 539 -20.77 -13.61 2.93
C GLY A 539 -22.16 -13.91 2.35
N ARG A 540 -23.22 -13.81 3.13
CA ARG A 540 -24.61 -13.82 2.62
C ARG A 540 -25.02 -12.41 2.23
N MET A 541 -25.42 -12.24 0.99
CA MET A 541 -25.85 -10.98 0.41
C MET A 541 -27.37 -10.95 0.25
N THR A 542 -28.01 -9.92 0.78
CA THR A 542 -29.46 -9.76 0.72
C THR A 542 -29.82 -8.33 0.34
N VAL A 543 -30.82 -8.17 -0.54
CA VAL A 543 -31.40 -6.89 -0.92
C VAL A 543 -32.79 -6.77 -0.34
N LEU A 544 -33.02 -5.71 0.45
CA LEU A 544 -34.31 -5.35 1.02
C LEU A 544 -34.79 -4.03 0.42
N GLY A 545 -36.09 -3.87 0.23
CA GLY A 545 -36.72 -2.66 -0.26
C GLY A 545 -37.68 -2.07 0.78
N LYS A 546 -37.71 -0.72 0.84
CA LYS A 546 -38.67 0.05 1.64
C LYS A 546 -39.88 0.38 0.80
#